data_9411fdfddc0e64a4e98eea3526ab9498
#
_entry.id   9411fdfddc0e64a4e98eea3526ab9498
#
_cell.length_a   1.000
_cell.length_b   1.000
_cell.length_c   1.000
_cell.angle_alpha   90.00
_cell.angle_beta   90.00
_cell.angle_gamma   90.00
#
_symmetry.space_group_name_H-M   'P 1'
#
loop_
_entity.id
_entity.type
_entity.pdbx_description
1 polymer ?
#
loop_
_entity_poly.entity_id
_entity_poly.type
_entity_poly.pdbx_seq_one_letter_code
_entity_poly.pdbx_strand_id
1 'polypeptide(L)'
;MAAAPLSAGAILLTYLVAQVVAALLSAAGGAVLGHGAVLQVSFAATPCALLGCCLGALVLARRSGRPCPRLTWPGAIWAGAGLLAGLAVKFAGDLLLRLEAAVVGPRLRGNNPLVLYPDLFRRPLPLVILVVALVALVPVAEELFFRGLVYGWLRARLGPWPASLIGGLLFAVAHGDLSLLPPLWLAGVALCWLYERSGSLLPGMAAHAALNAAAVAFALVP
;
A
#
# COMPACT_ATOMS: atom_id res chain seq x y z
N MET A 1 25.04 -6.88 -20.45
CA MET A 1 23.99 -5.84 -20.29
C MET A 1 22.98 -6.36 -19.27
N ALA A 2 22.72 -5.63 -18.19
CA ALA A 2 21.65 -6.00 -17.25
C ALA A 2 20.30 -5.92 -17.98
N ALA A 3 19.44 -6.92 -17.79
CA ALA A 3 18.12 -6.93 -18.41
C ALA A 3 17.29 -5.74 -17.91
N ALA A 4 16.54 -5.08 -18.80
CA ALA A 4 15.68 -3.97 -18.46
C ALA A 4 14.55 -4.38 -17.50
N PRO A 5 14.08 -3.50 -16.60
CA PRO A 5 12.91 -3.78 -15.76
C PRO A 5 11.66 -4.05 -16.61
N LEU A 6 10.55 -4.46 -15.95
CA LEU A 6 9.26 -4.64 -16.63
C LEU A 6 8.85 -3.34 -17.36
N SER A 7 8.16 -3.48 -18.49
CA SER A 7 7.64 -2.31 -19.22
C SER A 7 6.50 -1.64 -18.44
N ALA A 8 6.26 -0.36 -18.68
CA ALA A 8 5.12 0.37 -18.10
C ALA A 8 3.78 -0.33 -18.42
N GLY A 9 3.63 -0.83 -19.65
CA GLY A 9 2.44 -1.60 -20.04
C GLY A 9 2.24 -2.88 -19.24
N ALA A 10 3.32 -3.62 -18.95
CA ALA A 10 3.23 -4.82 -18.11
C ALA A 10 2.86 -4.48 -16.65
N ILE A 11 3.38 -3.38 -16.10
CA ILE A 11 3.04 -2.91 -14.76
C ILE A 11 1.57 -2.48 -14.69
N LEU A 12 1.11 -1.69 -15.66
CA LEU A 12 -0.28 -1.26 -15.75
C LEU A 12 -1.21 -2.47 -15.90
N LEU A 13 -0.88 -3.42 -16.77
CA LEU A 13 -1.65 -4.65 -16.94
C LEU A 13 -1.73 -5.45 -15.64
N THR A 14 -0.62 -5.58 -14.89
CA THR A 14 -0.60 -6.24 -13.58
C THR A 14 -1.61 -5.60 -12.63
N TYR A 15 -1.65 -4.28 -12.57
CA TYR A 15 -2.62 -3.54 -11.75
C TYR A 15 -4.07 -3.76 -12.20
N LEU A 16 -4.35 -3.58 -13.50
CA LEU A 16 -5.71 -3.70 -14.05
C LEU A 16 -6.26 -5.13 -13.87
N VAL A 17 -5.46 -6.15 -14.13
CA VAL A 17 -5.84 -7.55 -13.89
C VAL A 17 -6.15 -7.78 -12.41
N ALA A 18 -5.32 -7.24 -11.51
CA ALA A 18 -5.57 -7.35 -10.06
C ALA A 18 -6.91 -6.72 -9.66
N GLN A 19 -7.27 -5.54 -10.20
CA GLN A 19 -8.56 -4.90 -9.93
C GLN A 19 -9.75 -5.72 -10.46
N VAL A 20 -9.63 -6.28 -11.66
CA VAL A 20 -10.68 -7.15 -12.23
C VAL A 20 -10.85 -8.41 -11.38
N VAL A 21 -9.77 -9.07 -11.00
CA VAL A 21 -9.80 -10.27 -10.14
C VAL A 21 -10.41 -9.94 -8.78
N ALA A 22 -10.02 -8.83 -8.16
CA ALA A 22 -10.58 -8.37 -6.88
C ALA A 22 -12.10 -8.13 -6.99
N ALA A 23 -12.55 -7.47 -8.05
CA ALA A 23 -13.98 -7.22 -8.29
C ALA A 23 -14.77 -8.54 -8.45
N LEU A 24 -14.23 -9.50 -9.21
CA LEU A 24 -14.86 -10.81 -9.41
C LEU A 24 -14.94 -11.61 -8.11
N LEU A 25 -13.85 -11.61 -7.30
CA LEU A 25 -13.84 -12.27 -5.99
C LEU A 25 -14.84 -11.64 -5.02
N SER A 26 -14.95 -10.31 -5.04
CA SER A 26 -15.89 -9.58 -4.18
C SER A 26 -17.34 -9.87 -4.58
N ALA A 27 -17.64 -9.90 -5.89
CA ALA A 27 -18.96 -10.26 -6.41
C ALA A 27 -19.32 -11.72 -6.07
N ALA A 28 -18.40 -12.65 -6.28
CA ALA A 28 -18.60 -14.06 -5.95
C ALA A 28 -18.83 -14.26 -4.44
N GLY A 29 -18.04 -13.60 -3.60
CA GLY A 29 -18.21 -13.61 -2.13
C GLY A 29 -19.57 -13.05 -1.72
N GLY A 30 -20.02 -11.96 -2.35
CA GLY A 30 -21.36 -11.41 -2.12
C GLY A 30 -22.49 -12.34 -2.54
N ALA A 31 -22.32 -13.07 -3.65
CA ALA A 31 -23.30 -14.07 -4.10
C ALA A 31 -23.42 -15.26 -3.15
N VAL A 32 -22.31 -15.69 -2.55
CA VAL A 32 -22.26 -16.86 -1.62
C VAL A 32 -22.65 -16.48 -0.19
N LEU A 33 -22.15 -15.33 0.30
CA LEU A 33 -22.28 -14.93 1.70
C LEU A 33 -23.36 -13.85 1.93
N GLY A 34 -24.00 -13.41 0.87
CA GLY A 34 -24.98 -12.31 0.88
C GLY A 34 -24.36 -10.94 0.61
N HIS A 35 -25.15 -10.00 0.08
CA HIS A 35 -24.70 -8.69 -0.36
C HIS A 35 -24.00 -7.86 0.74
N GLY A 36 -24.38 -8.04 2.01
CA GLY A 36 -23.73 -7.40 3.14
C GLY A 36 -22.26 -7.83 3.35
N ALA A 37 -21.85 -8.97 2.79
CA ALA A 37 -20.46 -9.45 2.87
C ALA A 37 -19.55 -8.90 1.77
N VAL A 38 -20.07 -8.27 0.71
CA VAL A 38 -19.28 -7.76 -0.43
C VAL A 38 -18.15 -6.87 0.04
N LEU A 39 -18.44 -5.92 0.93
CA LEU A 39 -17.45 -4.98 1.44
C LEU A 39 -16.35 -5.69 2.24
N GLN A 40 -16.72 -6.65 3.10
CA GLN A 40 -15.77 -7.44 3.90
C GLN A 40 -14.85 -8.28 3.02
N VAL A 41 -15.42 -8.94 2.00
CA VAL A 41 -14.65 -9.72 1.02
C VAL A 41 -13.70 -8.80 0.23
N SER A 42 -14.14 -7.61 -0.15
CA SER A 42 -13.32 -6.64 -0.91
C SER A 42 -12.06 -6.23 -0.15
N PHE A 43 -12.11 -6.07 1.18
CA PHE A 43 -10.92 -5.72 1.97
C PHE A 43 -9.83 -6.80 1.94
N ALA A 44 -10.19 -8.06 1.77
CA ALA A 44 -9.22 -9.15 1.62
C ALA A 44 -8.92 -9.43 0.14
N ALA A 45 -9.92 -9.41 -0.73
CA ALA A 45 -9.80 -9.74 -2.15
C ALA A 45 -8.85 -8.79 -2.89
N THR A 46 -8.93 -7.48 -2.63
CA THR A 46 -8.09 -6.49 -3.32
C THR A 46 -6.60 -6.71 -3.06
N PRO A 47 -6.10 -6.74 -1.81
CA PRO A 47 -4.68 -6.99 -1.58
C PRO A 47 -4.25 -8.40 -1.99
N CYS A 48 -5.08 -9.42 -1.85
CA CYS A 48 -4.76 -10.78 -2.30
C CYS A 48 -4.60 -10.86 -3.82
N ALA A 49 -5.51 -10.22 -4.58
CA ALA A 49 -5.44 -10.18 -6.04
C ALA A 49 -4.19 -9.41 -6.50
N LEU A 50 -3.91 -8.25 -5.90
CA LEU A 50 -2.72 -7.47 -6.20
C LEU A 50 -1.44 -8.26 -5.89
N LEU A 51 -1.37 -8.90 -4.73
CA LEU A 51 -0.24 -9.75 -4.33
C LEU A 51 -0.02 -10.88 -5.33
N GLY A 52 -1.07 -11.62 -5.68
CA GLY A 52 -0.99 -12.73 -6.64
C GLY A 52 -0.50 -12.27 -8.02
N CYS A 53 -1.03 -11.16 -8.53
CA CYS A 53 -0.60 -10.58 -9.81
C CYS A 53 0.85 -10.08 -9.76
N CYS A 54 1.27 -9.44 -8.67
CA CYS A 54 2.65 -9.01 -8.48
C CYS A 54 3.62 -10.19 -8.44
N LEU A 55 3.29 -11.24 -7.69
CA LEU A 55 4.11 -12.46 -7.61
C LEU A 55 4.22 -13.13 -8.99
N GLY A 56 3.13 -13.22 -9.76
CA GLY A 56 3.13 -13.72 -11.14
C GLY A 56 4.05 -12.90 -12.04
N ALA A 57 3.94 -11.57 -12.00
CA ALA A 57 4.78 -10.65 -12.77
C ALA A 57 6.26 -10.77 -12.39
N LEU A 58 6.59 -10.92 -11.10
CA LEU A 58 7.96 -11.11 -10.63
C LEU A 58 8.54 -12.47 -11.02
N VAL A 59 7.74 -13.54 -10.99
CA VAL A 59 8.17 -14.86 -11.46
C VAL A 59 8.51 -14.81 -12.96
N LEU A 60 7.66 -14.17 -13.76
CA LEU A 60 7.92 -13.99 -15.21
C LEU A 60 9.16 -13.12 -15.44
N ALA A 61 9.31 -12.03 -14.68
CA ALA A 61 10.50 -11.18 -14.75
C ALA A 61 11.77 -11.96 -14.43
N ARG A 62 11.77 -12.75 -13.35
CA ARG A 62 12.91 -13.57 -12.93
C ARG A 62 13.28 -14.63 -14.00
N ARG A 63 12.28 -15.32 -14.57
CA ARG A 63 12.50 -16.29 -15.65
C ARG A 63 13.09 -15.64 -16.91
N SER A 64 12.81 -14.35 -17.13
CA SER A 64 13.36 -13.56 -18.24
C SER A 64 14.69 -12.86 -17.88
N GLY A 65 15.33 -13.21 -16.77
CA GLY A 65 16.62 -12.62 -16.33
C GLY A 65 16.52 -11.15 -15.90
N ARG A 66 15.32 -10.65 -15.61
CA ARG A 66 15.11 -9.26 -15.19
C ARG A 66 15.38 -9.06 -13.70
N PRO A 67 15.83 -7.87 -13.28
CA PRO A 67 16.06 -7.59 -11.87
C PRO A 67 14.74 -7.67 -11.09
N CYS A 68 14.79 -8.36 -9.94
CA CYS A 68 13.68 -8.48 -9.01
C CYS A 68 14.03 -7.75 -7.70
N PRO A 69 13.03 -7.20 -6.99
CA PRO A 69 13.25 -6.59 -5.69
C PRO A 69 13.75 -7.62 -4.68
N ARG A 70 14.57 -7.17 -3.73
CA ARG A 70 15.07 -8.03 -2.65
C ARG A 70 14.03 -8.11 -1.53
N LEU A 71 13.86 -9.33 -0.99
CA LEU A 71 12.98 -9.66 0.14
C LEU A 71 13.81 -10.25 1.29
N THR A 72 14.96 -9.66 1.57
CA THR A 72 15.85 -10.09 2.66
C THR A 72 16.06 -8.95 3.64
N TRP A 73 16.12 -9.25 4.94
CA TRP A 73 16.44 -8.24 5.94
C TRP A 73 17.88 -7.78 5.76
N PRO A 74 18.11 -6.49 5.53
CA PRO A 74 19.46 -5.96 5.32
C PRO A 74 20.24 -5.76 6.63
N GLY A 75 19.66 -6.15 7.78
CA GLY A 75 20.22 -6.09 9.11
C GLY A 75 19.17 -5.68 10.15
N ALA A 76 19.39 -5.99 11.43
CA ALA A 76 18.42 -5.73 12.50
C ALA A 76 18.06 -4.24 12.65
N ILE A 77 19.01 -3.35 12.40
CA ILE A 77 18.79 -1.89 12.46
C ILE A 77 17.66 -1.44 11.52
N TRP A 78 17.50 -2.09 10.37
CA TRP A 78 16.47 -1.73 9.39
C TRP A 78 15.07 -2.17 9.80
N ALA A 79 14.93 -3.16 10.70
CA ALA A 79 13.65 -3.52 11.29
C ALA A 79 13.15 -2.38 12.19
N GLY A 80 13.99 -1.92 13.11
CA GLY A 80 13.68 -0.77 13.97
C GLY A 80 13.48 0.53 13.18
N ALA A 81 14.36 0.81 12.23
CA ALA A 81 14.25 1.99 11.37
C ALA A 81 12.94 1.99 10.55
N GLY A 82 12.51 0.83 10.04
CA GLY A 82 11.23 0.69 9.36
C GLY A 82 10.05 1.04 10.26
N LEU A 83 9.96 0.40 11.44
CA LEU A 83 8.89 0.67 12.40
C LEU A 83 8.82 2.14 12.81
N LEU A 84 9.97 2.72 13.18
CA LEU A 84 10.05 4.13 13.58
C LEU A 84 9.68 5.07 12.43
N ALA A 85 10.14 4.78 11.21
CA ALA A 85 9.78 5.57 10.03
C ALA A 85 8.27 5.53 9.76
N GLY A 86 7.62 4.36 9.87
CA GLY A 86 6.18 4.22 9.72
C GLY A 86 5.39 5.07 10.72
N LEU A 87 5.77 5.01 12.00
CA LEU A 87 5.17 5.84 13.05
C LEU A 87 5.42 7.33 12.81
N ALA A 88 6.64 7.72 12.47
CA ALA A 88 6.99 9.13 12.19
C ALA A 88 6.17 9.68 11.00
N VAL A 89 6.03 8.91 9.94
CA VAL A 89 5.21 9.27 8.76
C VAL A 89 3.73 9.39 9.13
N LYS A 90 3.22 8.49 9.99
CA LYS A 90 1.83 8.59 10.49
C LYS A 90 1.59 9.89 11.23
N PHE A 91 2.44 10.22 12.20
CA PHE A 91 2.29 11.47 12.98
C PHE A 91 2.49 12.73 12.11
N ALA A 92 3.46 12.73 11.18
CA ALA A 92 3.66 13.83 10.24
C ALA A 92 2.44 14.00 9.31
N GLY A 93 1.85 12.90 8.83
CA GLY A 93 0.63 12.91 8.03
C GLY A 93 -0.57 13.48 8.80
N ASP A 94 -0.76 13.07 10.06
CA ASP A 94 -1.83 13.62 10.91
C ASP A 94 -1.64 15.10 11.17
N LEU A 95 -0.40 15.55 11.39
CA LEU A 95 -0.09 16.98 11.54
C LEU A 95 -0.42 17.75 10.25
N LEU A 96 -0.06 17.23 9.08
CA LEU A 96 -0.41 17.84 7.79
C LEU A 96 -1.92 17.98 7.64
N LEU A 97 -2.71 16.96 7.97
CA LEU A 97 -4.17 17.02 7.91
C LEU A 97 -4.75 18.06 8.87
N ARG A 98 -4.20 18.17 10.07
CA ARG A 98 -4.62 19.22 11.04
C ARG A 98 -4.29 20.62 10.56
N LEU A 99 -3.10 20.84 10.00
CA LEU A 99 -2.70 22.12 9.44
C LEU A 99 -3.56 22.49 8.23
N GLU A 100 -3.83 21.53 7.36
CA GLU A 100 -4.71 21.73 6.22
C GLU A 100 -6.14 22.09 6.67
N ALA A 101 -6.69 21.38 7.64
CA ALA A 101 -8.01 21.67 8.21
C ALA A 101 -8.09 23.05 8.87
N ALA A 102 -7.00 23.52 9.46
CA ALA A 102 -6.92 24.86 10.05
C ALA A 102 -6.94 25.98 8.99
N VAL A 103 -6.44 25.72 7.79
CA VAL A 103 -6.35 26.72 6.69
C VAL A 103 -7.58 26.68 5.79
N VAL A 104 -8.05 25.50 5.43
CA VAL A 104 -9.12 25.31 4.41
C VAL A 104 -10.46 24.91 5.03
N GLY A 105 -10.49 24.69 6.34
CA GLY A 105 -11.64 24.13 7.06
C GLY A 105 -11.69 22.60 7.07
N PRO A 106 -12.56 22.01 7.91
CA PRO A 106 -12.67 20.56 8.02
C PRO A 106 -13.15 19.96 6.69
N ARG A 107 -12.35 19.06 6.13
CA ARG A 107 -12.69 18.34 4.91
C ARG A 107 -13.51 17.09 5.21
N LEU A 108 -14.07 16.53 4.15
CA LEU A 108 -14.80 15.26 4.18
C LEU A 108 -13.95 14.17 4.85
N ARG A 109 -14.63 13.26 5.55
CA ARG A 109 -14.01 12.11 6.19
C ARG A 109 -13.24 11.32 5.14
N GLY A 110 -11.98 10.98 5.43
CA GLY A 110 -11.17 10.10 4.59
C GLY A 110 -11.84 8.73 4.39
N ASN A 111 -11.28 7.91 3.52
CA ASN A 111 -11.80 6.59 3.14
C ASN A 111 -11.55 5.49 4.20
N ASN A 112 -11.31 5.83 5.47
CA ASN A 112 -11.08 4.84 6.53
C ASN A 112 -12.35 4.01 6.76
N PRO A 113 -12.32 2.69 6.51
CA PRO A 113 -13.49 1.82 6.65
C PRO A 113 -14.08 1.80 8.06
N LEU A 114 -13.26 1.91 9.10
CA LEU A 114 -13.71 1.94 10.51
C LEU A 114 -14.56 3.18 10.80
N VAL A 115 -14.28 4.29 10.10
CA VAL A 115 -15.04 5.54 10.24
C VAL A 115 -16.29 5.52 9.36
N LEU A 116 -16.19 4.98 8.14
CA LEU A 116 -17.28 4.95 7.18
C LEU A 116 -18.35 3.91 7.52
N TYR A 117 -17.94 2.78 8.10
CA TYR A 117 -18.80 1.62 8.35
C TYR A 117 -18.62 1.07 9.78
N PRO A 118 -18.84 1.88 10.83
CA PRO A 118 -18.55 1.49 12.21
C PRO A 118 -19.36 0.27 12.66
N ASP A 119 -20.61 0.15 12.24
CA ASP A 119 -21.48 -0.98 12.64
C ASP A 119 -21.04 -2.31 12.05
N LEU A 120 -20.42 -2.29 10.87
CA LEU A 120 -19.88 -3.49 10.25
C LEU A 120 -18.72 -4.06 11.06
N PHE A 121 -17.89 -3.20 11.64
CA PHE A 121 -16.68 -3.57 12.36
C PHE A 121 -16.85 -3.65 13.90
N ARG A 122 -18.07 -3.52 14.42
CA ARG A 122 -18.40 -3.89 15.80
C ARG A 122 -18.38 -5.41 16.03
N ARG A 123 -18.50 -6.20 14.98
CA ARG A 123 -18.43 -7.68 15.06
C ARG A 123 -16.96 -8.11 15.01
N PRO A 124 -16.53 -9.10 15.87
CA PRO A 124 -15.11 -9.45 16.00
C PRO A 124 -14.50 -10.02 14.70
N LEU A 125 -15.21 -10.89 13.99
CA LEU A 125 -14.66 -11.52 12.78
C LEU A 125 -14.40 -10.52 11.64
N PRO A 126 -15.35 -9.64 11.24
CA PRO A 126 -15.08 -8.58 10.26
C PRO A 126 -13.94 -7.64 10.67
N LEU A 127 -13.85 -7.28 11.94
CA LEU A 127 -12.77 -6.46 12.46
C LEU A 127 -11.42 -7.16 12.33
N VAL A 128 -11.31 -8.42 12.72
CA VAL A 128 -10.06 -9.20 12.59
C VAL A 128 -9.64 -9.30 11.12
N ILE A 129 -10.56 -9.60 10.21
CA ILE A 129 -10.28 -9.66 8.77
C ILE A 129 -9.74 -8.32 8.27
N LEU A 130 -10.39 -7.20 8.64
CA LEU A 130 -9.94 -5.86 8.25
C LEU A 130 -8.55 -5.55 8.80
N VAL A 131 -8.31 -5.81 10.08
CA VAL A 131 -7.01 -5.54 10.72
C VAL A 131 -5.90 -6.35 10.05
N VAL A 132 -6.11 -7.65 9.83
CA VAL A 132 -5.14 -8.51 9.12
C VAL A 132 -4.91 -8.01 7.70
N ALA A 133 -5.96 -7.64 6.98
CA ALA A 133 -5.82 -7.10 5.64
C ALA A 133 -4.99 -5.81 5.64
N LEU A 134 -5.35 -4.82 6.46
CA LEU A 134 -4.71 -3.51 6.49
C LEU A 134 -3.27 -3.54 7.03
N VAL A 135 -2.99 -4.39 8.02
CA VAL A 135 -1.68 -4.39 8.71
C VAL A 135 -0.70 -5.37 8.07
N ALA A 136 -1.18 -6.43 7.43
CA ALA A 136 -0.31 -7.45 6.84
C ALA A 136 -0.42 -7.53 5.31
N LEU A 137 -1.62 -7.78 4.76
CA LEU A 137 -1.77 -8.06 3.33
C LEU A 137 -1.55 -6.84 2.46
N VAL A 138 -2.15 -5.71 2.81
CA VAL A 138 -2.04 -4.45 2.07
C VAL A 138 -0.58 -3.98 2.00
N PRO A 139 0.17 -3.85 3.11
CA PRO A 139 1.58 -3.46 3.05
C PRO A 139 2.42 -4.36 2.15
N VAL A 140 2.25 -5.68 2.24
CA VAL A 140 3.02 -6.61 1.41
C VAL A 140 2.67 -6.45 -0.07
N ALA A 141 1.39 -6.41 -0.42
CA ALA A 141 0.93 -6.29 -1.80
C ALA A 141 1.34 -4.96 -2.43
N GLU A 142 1.14 -3.86 -1.70
CA GLU A 142 1.42 -2.51 -2.19
C GLU A 142 2.92 -2.23 -2.28
N GLU A 143 3.75 -2.67 -1.32
CA GLU A 143 5.19 -2.50 -1.43
C GLU A 143 5.76 -3.31 -2.62
N LEU A 144 5.27 -4.53 -2.86
CA LEU A 144 5.65 -5.28 -4.04
C LEU A 144 5.29 -4.55 -5.33
N PHE A 145 4.10 -3.96 -5.41
CA PHE A 145 3.65 -3.23 -6.59
C PHE A 145 4.37 -1.89 -6.73
N PHE A 146 4.24 -1.00 -5.73
CA PHE A 146 4.74 0.37 -5.86
C PHE A 146 6.26 0.45 -5.81
N ARG A 147 6.94 -0.27 -4.89
CA ARG A 147 8.41 -0.20 -4.76
C ARG A 147 9.08 -1.25 -5.63
N GLY A 148 8.49 -2.44 -5.70
CA GLY A 148 9.05 -3.52 -6.50
C GLY A 148 8.93 -3.30 -8.00
N LEU A 149 7.77 -2.84 -8.49
CA LEU A 149 7.51 -2.69 -9.92
C LEU A 149 7.58 -1.23 -10.37
N VAL A 150 6.73 -0.35 -9.82
CA VAL A 150 6.57 1.04 -10.28
C VAL A 150 7.84 1.85 -10.01
N TYR A 151 8.29 1.90 -8.76
CA TYR A 151 9.51 2.63 -8.40
C TYR A 151 10.74 2.07 -9.11
N GLY A 152 10.89 0.76 -9.19
CA GLY A 152 11.99 0.13 -9.92
C GLY A 152 12.05 0.54 -11.39
N TRP A 153 10.89 0.67 -12.04
CA TRP A 153 10.78 1.15 -13.41
C TRP A 153 11.12 2.65 -13.54
N LEU A 154 10.61 3.49 -12.65
CA LEU A 154 10.91 4.92 -12.60
C LEU A 154 12.39 5.18 -12.29
N ARG A 155 12.91 4.47 -11.28
CA ARG A 155 14.30 4.60 -10.80
C ARG A 155 15.33 4.36 -11.91
N ALA A 156 15.06 3.36 -12.75
CA ALA A 156 15.95 3.03 -13.88
C ALA A 156 16.00 4.12 -14.97
N ARG A 157 15.06 5.07 -14.97
CA ARG A 157 14.93 6.13 -15.99
C ARG A 157 15.22 7.52 -15.49
N LEU A 158 14.82 7.82 -14.26
CA LEU A 158 14.78 9.19 -13.73
C LEU A 158 15.77 9.44 -12.59
N GLY A 159 16.39 8.38 -12.06
CA GLY A 159 17.19 8.47 -10.84
C GLY A 159 16.34 8.47 -9.57
N PRO A 160 16.98 8.48 -8.36
CA PRO A 160 16.29 8.19 -7.10
C PRO A 160 15.25 9.25 -6.70
N TRP A 161 15.60 10.54 -6.75
CA TRP A 161 14.72 11.60 -6.24
C TRP A 161 13.47 11.81 -7.10
N PRO A 162 13.55 12.02 -8.43
CA PRO A 162 12.35 12.13 -9.25
C PRO A 162 11.49 10.86 -9.20
N ALA A 163 12.12 9.68 -9.18
CA ALA A 163 11.41 8.43 -9.05
C ALA A 163 10.64 8.32 -7.73
N SER A 164 11.22 8.79 -6.61
CA SER A 164 10.55 8.80 -5.31
C SER A 164 9.36 9.75 -5.27
N LEU A 165 9.51 10.96 -5.82
CA LEU A 165 8.44 11.96 -5.85
C LEU A 165 7.27 11.49 -6.71
N ILE A 166 7.55 10.98 -7.92
CA ILE A 166 6.51 10.46 -8.83
C ILE A 166 5.91 9.16 -8.30
N GLY A 167 6.73 8.23 -7.82
CA GLY A 167 6.26 6.98 -7.23
C GLY A 167 5.39 7.20 -6.01
N GLY A 168 5.75 8.16 -5.16
CA GLY A 168 4.94 8.60 -4.02
C GLY A 168 3.61 9.22 -4.45
N LEU A 169 3.62 10.04 -5.51
CA LEU A 169 2.39 10.64 -6.05
C LEU A 169 1.46 9.57 -6.64
N LEU A 170 2.00 8.63 -7.40
CA LEU A 170 1.22 7.52 -7.94
C LEU A 170 0.61 6.65 -6.83
N PHE A 171 1.35 6.43 -5.75
CA PHE A 171 0.85 5.76 -4.56
C PHE A 171 -0.34 6.51 -3.94
N ALA A 172 -0.21 7.82 -3.75
CA ALA A 172 -1.28 8.65 -3.19
C ALA A 172 -2.54 8.68 -4.08
N VAL A 173 -2.36 8.90 -5.38
CA VAL A 173 -3.47 8.95 -6.36
C VAL A 173 -4.21 7.61 -6.46
N ALA A 174 -3.50 6.48 -6.35
CA ALA A 174 -4.11 5.16 -6.39
C ALA A 174 -5.09 4.89 -5.23
N HIS A 175 -5.02 5.65 -4.14
CA HIS A 175 -5.98 5.56 -3.04
C HIS A 175 -7.33 6.23 -3.33
N GLY A 176 -7.44 7.03 -4.41
CA GLY A 176 -8.71 7.61 -4.86
C GLY A 176 -9.30 8.68 -3.95
N ASP A 177 -8.58 9.16 -2.94
CA ASP A 177 -9.03 10.16 -1.99
C ASP A 177 -8.11 11.39 -2.00
N LEU A 178 -8.58 12.46 -2.63
CA LEU A 178 -7.81 13.71 -2.76
C LEU A 178 -7.58 14.41 -1.41
N SER A 179 -8.42 14.14 -0.41
CA SER A 179 -8.25 14.71 0.93
C SER A 179 -7.04 14.12 1.65
N LEU A 180 -6.65 12.90 1.29
CA LEU A 180 -5.49 12.19 1.84
C LEU A 180 -4.25 12.31 0.96
N LEU A 181 -4.32 13.04 -0.16
CA LEU A 181 -3.21 13.12 -1.11
C LEU A 181 -1.90 13.62 -0.48
N PRO A 182 -1.85 14.70 0.32
CA PRO A 182 -0.61 15.17 0.92
C PRO A 182 0.03 14.14 1.89
N PRO A 183 -0.67 13.57 2.88
CA PRO A 183 -0.10 12.58 3.78
C PRO A 183 0.27 11.27 3.08
N LEU A 184 -0.52 10.81 2.11
CA LEU A 184 -0.20 9.61 1.34
C LEU A 184 0.98 9.82 0.40
N TRP A 185 1.13 11.02 -0.17
CA TRP A 185 2.31 11.36 -0.95
C TRP A 185 3.57 11.35 -0.08
N LEU A 186 3.53 11.98 1.10
CA LEU A 186 4.62 11.94 2.07
C LEU A 186 4.99 10.49 2.42
N ALA A 187 4.00 9.66 2.74
CA ALA A 187 4.20 8.24 3.02
C ALA A 187 4.85 7.53 1.83
N GLY A 188 4.32 7.77 0.63
CA GLY A 188 4.82 7.18 -0.61
C GLY A 188 6.29 7.51 -0.87
N VAL A 189 6.68 8.77 -0.68
CA VAL A 189 8.08 9.23 -0.83
C VAL A 189 8.99 8.61 0.23
N ALA A 190 8.55 8.60 1.49
CA ALA A 190 9.33 8.03 2.60
C ALA A 190 9.59 6.53 2.40
N LEU A 191 8.59 5.78 1.93
CA LEU A 191 8.73 4.35 1.65
C LEU A 191 9.64 4.09 0.43
N CYS A 192 9.60 4.92 -0.62
CA CYS A 192 10.57 4.86 -1.72
C CYS A 192 11.99 5.12 -1.23
N TRP A 193 12.17 6.13 -0.38
CA TRP A 193 13.48 6.45 0.20
C TRP A 193 14.02 5.31 1.09
N LEU A 194 13.14 4.71 1.90
CA LEU A 194 13.51 3.58 2.75
C LEU A 194 13.94 2.37 1.91
N TYR A 195 13.25 2.09 0.81
CA TYR A 195 13.63 1.05 -0.14
C TYR A 195 14.98 1.35 -0.82
N GLU A 196 15.21 2.60 -1.28
CA GLU A 196 16.47 3.02 -1.90
C GLU A 196 17.65 2.85 -0.95
N ARG A 197 17.47 3.20 0.35
CA ARG A 197 18.52 3.13 1.36
C ARG A 197 18.80 1.72 1.87
N SER A 198 17.80 0.93 2.03
CA SER A 198 17.91 -0.44 2.56
C SER A 198 18.23 -1.48 1.48
N GLY A 199 17.90 -1.19 0.23
CA GLY A 199 17.98 -2.13 -0.89
C GLY A 199 17.03 -3.33 -0.76
N SER A 200 16.02 -3.27 0.13
CA SER A 200 15.06 -4.34 0.40
C SER A 200 13.66 -3.80 0.61
N LEU A 201 12.63 -4.58 0.25
CA LEU A 201 11.23 -4.24 0.50
C LEU A 201 10.82 -4.43 1.97
N LEU A 202 11.49 -5.30 2.73
CA LEU A 202 11.06 -5.66 4.09
C LEU A 202 11.00 -4.48 5.05
N PRO A 203 11.97 -3.54 5.10
CA PRO A 203 11.85 -2.35 5.94
C PRO A 203 10.68 -1.45 5.54
N GLY A 204 10.38 -1.32 4.25
CA GLY A 204 9.22 -0.60 3.74
C GLY A 204 7.91 -1.28 4.15
N MET A 205 7.82 -2.59 4.03
CA MET A 205 6.65 -3.37 4.50
C MET A 205 6.41 -3.19 6.00
N ALA A 206 7.49 -3.22 6.82
CA ALA A 206 7.39 -2.99 8.25
C ALA A 206 6.94 -1.55 8.59
N ALA A 207 7.48 -0.55 7.88
CA ALA A 207 7.08 0.85 8.04
C ALA A 207 5.60 1.06 7.67
N HIS A 208 5.17 0.51 6.55
CA HIS A 208 3.79 0.60 6.09
C HIS A 208 2.82 -0.13 7.04
N ALA A 209 3.19 -1.32 7.52
CA ALA A 209 2.43 -2.05 8.52
C ALA A 209 2.29 -1.27 9.84
N ALA A 210 3.37 -0.64 10.32
CA ALA A 210 3.35 0.19 11.52
C ALA A 210 2.45 1.44 11.35
N LEU A 211 2.53 2.10 10.18
CA LEU A 211 1.67 3.23 9.83
C LEU A 211 0.19 2.83 9.87
N ASN A 212 -0.16 1.72 9.21
CA ASN A 212 -1.53 1.23 9.15
C ASN A 212 -2.02 0.73 10.51
N ALA A 213 -1.17 0.03 11.28
CA ALA A 213 -1.50 -0.41 12.64
C ALA A 213 -1.80 0.78 13.55
N ALA A 214 -1.00 1.83 13.49
CA ALA A 214 -1.25 3.07 14.24
C ALA A 214 -2.57 3.73 13.79
N ALA A 215 -2.84 3.80 12.48
CA ALA A 215 -4.09 4.35 11.96
C ALA A 215 -5.33 3.57 12.44
N VAL A 216 -5.25 2.23 12.47
CA VAL A 216 -6.30 1.36 13.01
C VAL A 216 -6.46 1.56 14.52
N ALA A 217 -5.35 1.58 15.27
CA ALA A 217 -5.38 1.77 16.71
C ALA A 217 -6.05 3.10 17.10
N PHE A 218 -5.69 4.21 16.45
CA PHE A 218 -6.32 5.52 16.69
C PHE A 218 -7.80 5.58 16.29
N ALA A 219 -8.21 4.80 15.29
CA ALA A 219 -9.62 4.73 14.89
C ALA A 219 -10.48 3.88 15.86
N LEU A 220 -9.87 3.02 16.65
CA LEU A 220 -10.55 2.17 17.64
C LEU A 220 -10.59 2.78 19.04
N VAL A 221 -9.80 3.80 19.29
CA VAL A 221 -9.87 4.57 20.57
C VAL A 221 -10.94 5.64 20.44
N PRO A 222 -11.96 5.64 21.32
CA PRO A 222 -13.06 6.59 21.26
C PRO A 222 -12.63 8.03 21.59
#